data_00d4015357dff42b43065ad345df11c1
#
_entry.id   00d4015357dff42b43065ad345df11c1
#
_cell.length_a   1.000
_cell.length_b   1.000
_cell.length_c   1.000
_cell.angle_alpha   90.00
_cell.angle_beta   90.00
_cell.angle_gamma   90.00
#
_symmetry.space_group_name_H-M   'P 1'
#
loop_
_entity.id
_entity.type
_entity.pdbx_description
1 polymer ?
#
loop_
_entity_poly.entity_id
_entity_poly.type
_entity_poly.pdbx_seq_one_letter_code
_entity_poly.pdbx_strand_id
1 'polypeptide(L)'
;MRMIRAVAIMLVLTVTITLVGCVSYVDLSDRAIVQAIGIDYLPDKKVYRISMQYFNQSSEGGQNQIDKTQDNVLKSVGEGESIFAAAKNASMLTGKDLLLSENRLIIIGKELRKYKLGDTLEFFVGNYHSHPQAYVAAAEDTAEE
;
A
#
# COMPACT_ATOMS: atom_id res chain seq x y z
N MET A 1 -2.23 3.02 58.96
CA MET A 1 -3.37 3.15 58.03
C MET A 1 -3.20 4.24 56.96
N ARG A 2 -2.73 5.47 57.30
CA ARG A 2 -2.49 6.54 56.27
C ARG A 2 -1.44 6.15 55.22
N MET A 3 -0.32 5.55 55.63
CA MET A 3 0.78 5.12 54.74
C MET A 3 0.33 4.05 53.75
N ILE A 4 -0.42 3.08 54.20
CA ILE A 4 -0.96 1.98 53.30
C ILE A 4 -1.89 2.56 52.26
N ARG A 5 -2.74 3.53 52.62
CA ARG A 5 -3.61 4.20 51.65
C ARG A 5 -2.83 5.03 50.62
N ALA A 6 -1.78 5.73 51.06
CA ALA A 6 -0.91 6.50 50.15
C ALA A 6 -0.21 5.57 49.15
N VAL A 7 0.33 4.43 49.60
CA VAL A 7 0.97 3.42 48.70
C VAL A 7 -0.04 2.82 47.73
N ALA A 8 -1.25 2.48 48.19
CA ALA A 8 -2.29 1.97 47.33
C ALA A 8 -2.71 2.97 46.24
N ILE A 9 -2.86 4.26 46.58
CA ILE A 9 -3.20 5.32 45.63
C ILE A 9 -2.07 5.48 44.59
N MET A 10 -0.81 5.47 45.04
CA MET A 10 0.35 5.58 44.14
C MET A 10 0.43 4.42 43.19
N LEU A 11 0.15 3.21 43.67
CA LEU A 11 0.14 2.00 42.85
C LEU A 11 -0.98 2.03 41.79
N VAL A 12 -2.19 2.44 42.17
CA VAL A 12 -3.31 2.60 41.23
C VAL A 12 -2.97 3.68 40.16
N LEU A 13 -2.39 4.79 40.57
CA LEU A 13 -2.01 5.86 39.65
C LEU A 13 -0.96 5.38 38.64
N THR A 14 0.05 4.63 39.09
CA THR A 14 1.07 4.07 38.20
C THR A 14 0.49 3.09 37.20
N VAL A 15 -0.41 2.19 37.65
CA VAL A 15 -1.11 1.24 36.76
C VAL A 15 -1.98 1.97 35.73
N THR A 16 -2.67 3.05 36.13
CA THR A 16 -3.52 3.81 35.22
C THR A 16 -2.70 4.51 34.12
N ILE A 17 -1.52 5.03 34.45
CA ILE A 17 -0.62 5.71 33.49
C ILE A 17 -0.04 4.71 32.47
N THR A 18 0.25 3.46 32.89
CA THR A 18 0.78 2.44 31.99
C THR A 18 -0.25 1.86 31.04
N LEU A 19 -1.54 1.99 31.33
CA LEU A 19 -2.65 1.51 30.49
C LEU A 19 -3.04 2.49 29.37
N VAL A 20 -2.54 3.73 29.37
CA VAL A 20 -2.75 4.68 28.27
C VAL A 20 -1.77 4.36 27.15
N GLY A 21 -2.02 3.27 26.46
CA GLY A 21 -1.33 2.92 25.22
C GLY A 21 -1.85 3.83 24.09
N CYS A 22 -0.97 4.61 23.46
CA CYS A 22 -1.29 5.31 22.23
C CYS A 22 -1.49 4.25 21.12
N VAL A 23 -2.73 3.91 20.80
CA VAL A 23 -3.05 3.13 19.62
C VAL A 23 -3.07 4.08 18.44
N SER A 24 -2.04 3.99 17.57
CA SER A 24 -2.04 4.66 16.27
C SER A 24 -3.09 3.95 15.41
N TYR A 25 -4.29 4.47 15.42
CA TYR A 25 -5.36 3.97 14.55
C TYR A 25 -5.25 4.69 13.20
N VAL A 26 -4.93 3.96 12.15
CA VAL A 26 -5.03 4.44 10.76
C VAL A 26 -6.34 3.92 10.21
N ASP A 27 -7.25 4.82 9.84
CA ASP A 27 -8.55 4.44 9.29
C ASP A 27 -8.35 3.70 7.96
N LEU A 28 -9.18 2.70 7.71
CA LEU A 28 -9.17 1.95 6.46
C LEU A 28 -9.57 2.83 5.27
N SER A 29 -10.35 3.88 5.50
CA SER A 29 -10.71 4.88 4.49
C SER A 29 -9.51 5.68 3.97
N ASP A 30 -8.44 5.79 4.78
CA ASP A 30 -7.19 6.48 4.40
C ASP A 30 -6.21 5.56 3.67
N ARG A 31 -6.61 4.30 3.42
CA ARG A 31 -5.81 3.33 2.70
C ARG A 31 -6.39 2.99 1.34
N ALA A 32 -5.52 2.86 0.35
CA ALA A 32 -5.86 2.32 -0.95
C ALA A 32 -5.44 0.85 -1.02
N ILE A 33 -6.42 -0.06 -1.08
CA ILE A 33 -6.17 -1.50 -1.18
C ILE A 33 -5.82 -1.84 -2.62
N VAL A 34 -4.54 -2.07 -2.87
CA VAL A 34 -4.03 -2.38 -4.20
C VAL A 34 -4.32 -3.84 -4.55
N GLN A 35 -4.94 -4.08 -5.70
CA GLN A 35 -5.30 -5.41 -6.21
C GLN A 35 -4.36 -5.90 -7.30
N ALA A 36 -3.89 -4.98 -8.15
CA ALA A 36 -2.97 -5.29 -9.23
C ALA A 36 -1.91 -4.20 -9.37
N ILE A 37 -0.71 -4.61 -9.72
CA ILE A 37 0.44 -3.74 -9.96
C ILE A 37 1.04 -4.06 -11.32
N GLY A 38 1.13 -3.06 -12.19
CA GLY A 38 1.92 -3.11 -13.41
C GLY A 38 3.25 -2.41 -13.21
N ILE A 39 4.34 -3.00 -13.71
CA ILE A 39 5.67 -2.41 -13.61
C ILE A 39 6.34 -2.43 -14.97
N ASP A 40 6.71 -1.25 -15.43
CA ASP A 40 7.44 -1.02 -16.66
C ASP A 40 8.80 -0.36 -16.40
N TYR A 41 9.74 -0.59 -17.29
CA TYR A 41 10.98 0.16 -17.37
C TYR A 41 10.99 0.98 -18.66
N LEU A 42 11.27 2.26 -18.56
CA LEU A 42 11.36 3.19 -19.68
C LEU A 42 12.83 3.47 -19.98
N PRO A 43 13.42 2.78 -20.98
CA PRO A 43 14.88 2.86 -21.24
C PRO A 43 15.32 4.27 -21.63
N ASP A 44 14.48 4.99 -22.38
CA ASP A 44 14.80 6.35 -22.87
C ASP A 44 14.95 7.35 -21.74
N LYS A 45 14.12 7.22 -20.70
CA LYS A 45 14.13 8.06 -19.50
C LYS A 45 14.98 7.47 -18.37
N LYS A 46 15.34 6.19 -18.45
CA LYS A 46 16.00 5.40 -17.40
C LYS A 46 15.23 5.39 -16.08
N VAL A 47 13.90 5.34 -16.14
CA VAL A 47 13.03 5.31 -14.98
C VAL A 47 12.12 4.08 -14.99
N TYR A 48 11.66 3.72 -13.81
CA TYR A 48 10.56 2.77 -13.63
C TYR A 48 9.24 3.51 -13.66
N ARG A 49 8.22 2.86 -14.21
CA ARG A 49 6.82 3.29 -14.13
C ARG A 49 6.05 2.21 -13.41
N ILE A 50 5.31 2.60 -12.39
CA ILE A 50 4.37 1.72 -11.69
C ILE A 50 2.96 2.21 -11.96
N SER A 51 2.10 1.29 -12.37
CA SER A 51 0.65 1.48 -12.42
C SER A 51 -0.01 0.57 -11.38
N MET A 52 -0.87 1.13 -10.56
CA MET A 52 -1.56 0.41 -9.49
C MET A 52 -3.06 0.55 -9.65
N GLN A 53 -3.76 -0.58 -9.55
CA GLN A 53 -5.21 -0.63 -9.48
C GLN A 53 -5.64 -0.89 -8.03
N TYR A 54 -6.54 -0.05 -7.52
CA TYR A 54 -7.03 -0.14 -6.15
C TYR A 54 -8.52 0.16 -6.08
N PHE A 55 -9.17 -0.37 -5.05
CA PHE A 55 -10.58 -0.10 -4.82
C PHE A 55 -10.82 1.30 -4.29
N ASN A 56 -11.81 1.98 -4.87
CA ASN A 56 -12.32 3.22 -4.34
C ASN A 56 -13.20 2.94 -3.11
N GLN A 57 -12.69 3.25 -1.92
CA GLN A 57 -13.42 3.14 -0.66
C GLN A 57 -14.12 4.43 -0.26
N SER A 58 -14.27 5.38 -1.17
CA SER A 58 -14.99 6.63 -0.91
C SER A 58 -16.48 6.37 -0.82
N SER A 59 -16.92 5.72 0.25
CA SER A 59 -18.32 5.64 0.64
C SER A 59 -18.60 6.80 1.60
N GLU A 60 -18.69 7.99 1.07
CA GLU A 60 -19.49 9.02 1.74
C GLU A 60 -20.96 8.62 1.61
N GLY A 61 -21.51 8.10 2.69
CA GLY A 61 -22.95 7.86 2.80
C GLY A 61 -23.33 6.39 3.00
N GLY A 62 -23.79 6.15 4.20
CA GLY A 62 -24.17 4.88 4.77
C GLY A 62 -25.00 3.95 3.90
N GLN A 63 -24.83 2.68 4.22
CA GLN A 63 -25.66 1.55 3.87
C GLN A 63 -25.72 1.13 2.41
N ASN A 64 -24.90 0.14 2.07
CA ASN A 64 -25.22 -0.97 1.14
C ASN A 64 -25.67 -0.63 -0.29
N GLN A 65 -25.16 0.42 -0.90
CA GLN A 65 -25.28 0.53 -2.35
C GLN A 65 -23.89 0.63 -2.97
N ILE A 66 -23.42 -0.50 -3.48
CA ILE A 66 -22.40 -0.51 -4.53
C ILE A 66 -23.03 0.24 -5.68
N ASP A 67 -22.64 1.50 -5.87
CA ASP A 67 -23.08 2.27 -7.02
C ASP A 67 -22.45 1.64 -8.27
N LYS A 68 -23.27 0.90 -9.00
CA LYS A 68 -22.87 0.20 -10.23
C LYS A 68 -22.54 1.16 -11.38
N THR A 69 -22.69 2.45 -11.18
CA THR A 69 -22.45 3.48 -12.19
C THR A 69 -21.09 4.17 -12.06
N GLN A 70 -20.35 3.95 -10.97
CA GLN A 70 -18.98 4.43 -10.81
C GLN A 70 -17.99 3.28 -10.92
N ASP A 71 -16.89 3.49 -11.63
CA ASP A 71 -15.76 2.58 -11.64
C ASP A 71 -15.24 2.41 -10.22
N ASN A 72 -15.55 1.25 -9.61
CA ASN A 72 -15.10 0.92 -8.26
C ASN A 72 -13.58 0.67 -8.19
N VAL A 73 -12.92 0.71 -9.33
CA VAL A 73 -11.48 0.53 -9.47
C VAL A 73 -10.85 1.82 -9.98
N LEU A 74 -9.94 2.34 -9.22
CA LEU A 74 -9.15 3.51 -9.58
C LEU A 74 -7.73 3.07 -9.97
N LYS A 75 -7.11 3.83 -10.86
CA LYS A 75 -5.73 3.62 -11.30
C LYS A 75 -4.88 4.81 -10.89
N SER A 76 -3.70 4.56 -10.34
CA SER A 76 -2.66 5.57 -10.17
C SER A 76 -1.38 5.12 -10.86
N VAL A 77 -0.65 6.08 -11.42
CA VAL A 77 0.61 5.83 -12.13
C VAL A 77 1.69 6.74 -11.58
N GLY A 78 2.86 6.19 -11.29
CA GLY A 78 4.01 6.95 -10.83
C GLY A 78 5.27 6.55 -11.56
N GLU A 79 6.16 7.50 -11.83
CA GLU A 79 7.49 7.27 -12.41
C GLU A 79 8.57 7.62 -11.39
N GLY A 80 9.71 6.93 -11.43
CA GLY A 80 10.84 7.19 -10.54
C GLY A 80 12.10 6.42 -10.94
N GLU A 81 13.25 6.86 -10.42
CA GLU A 81 14.55 6.23 -10.69
C GLU A 81 14.69 4.83 -10.08
N SER A 82 13.82 4.50 -9.15
CA SER A 82 13.70 3.16 -8.55
C SER A 82 12.22 2.76 -8.47
N ILE A 83 11.96 1.46 -8.32
CA ILE A 83 10.59 0.93 -8.13
C ILE A 83 9.97 1.56 -6.89
N PHE A 84 10.73 1.73 -5.82
CA PHE A 84 10.27 2.39 -4.60
C PHE A 84 9.86 3.85 -4.84
N ALA A 85 10.70 4.62 -5.57
CA ALA A 85 10.40 6.01 -5.89
C ALA A 85 9.15 6.13 -6.77
N ALA A 86 8.99 5.25 -7.76
CA ALA A 86 7.81 5.19 -8.62
C ALA A 86 6.56 4.86 -7.81
N ALA A 87 6.62 3.87 -6.91
CA ALA A 87 5.51 3.50 -6.03
C ALA A 87 5.12 4.66 -5.09
N LYS A 88 6.10 5.34 -4.51
CA LYS A 88 5.87 6.50 -3.65
C LYS A 88 5.19 7.64 -4.43
N ASN A 89 5.64 7.92 -5.64
CA ASN A 89 5.04 8.96 -6.48
C ASN A 89 3.59 8.59 -6.88
N ALA A 90 3.32 7.31 -7.19
CA ALA A 90 1.96 6.84 -7.43
C ALA A 90 1.07 7.00 -6.19
N SER A 91 1.60 6.71 -4.99
CA SER A 91 0.89 6.88 -3.71
C SER A 91 0.51 8.35 -3.46
N MET A 92 1.44 9.26 -3.71
CA MET A 92 1.18 10.70 -3.52
C MET A 92 -0.01 11.21 -4.34
N LEU A 93 -0.24 10.63 -5.52
CA LEU A 93 -1.37 11.00 -6.38
C LEU A 93 -2.71 10.53 -5.83
N THR A 94 -2.73 9.48 -5.02
CA THR A 94 -3.96 8.96 -4.42
C THR A 94 -4.37 9.72 -3.16
N GLY A 95 -3.42 10.41 -2.51
CA GLY A 95 -3.61 11.01 -1.19
C GLY A 95 -3.85 9.99 -0.08
N LYS A 96 -3.63 8.69 -0.36
CA LYS A 96 -3.88 7.56 0.55
C LYS A 96 -2.63 6.70 0.71
N ASP A 97 -2.52 6.04 1.86
CA ASP A 97 -1.49 5.02 2.08
C ASP A 97 -1.80 3.76 1.27
N LEU A 98 -0.83 3.30 0.49
CA LEU A 98 -0.99 2.09 -0.32
C LEU A 98 -0.84 0.84 0.54
N LEU A 99 -1.85 -0.01 0.53
CA LEU A 99 -1.80 -1.33 1.14
C LEU A 99 -1.51 -2.37 0.06
N LEU A 100 -0.24 -2.79 -0.04
CA LEU A 100 0.23 -3.75 -1.03
C LEU A 100 0.09 -5.21 -0.57
N SER A 101 -0.21 -5.45 0.70
CA SER A 101 -0.37 -6.80 1.26
C SER A 101 -1.54 -7.59 0.65
N GLU A 102 -2.47 -6.91 0.01
CA GLU A 102 -3.64 -7.51 -0.66
C GLU A 102 -3.46 -7.64 -2.18
N ASN A 103 -2.26 -7.30 -2.67
CA ASN A 103 -1.95 -7.40 -4.10
C ASN A 103 -1.99 -8.85 -4.57
N ARG A 104 -2.79 -9.14 -5.59
CA ARG A 104 -2.99 -10.48 -6.14
C ARG A 104 -2.32 -10.69 -7.49
N LEU A 105 -2.01 -9.62 -8.21
CA LEU A 105 -1.47 -9.70 -9.55
C LEU A 105 -0.34 -8.68 -9.74
N ILE A 106 0.80 -9.17 -10.21
CA ILE A 106 1.94 -8.35 -10.62
C ILE A 106 2.16 -8.59 -12.11
N ILE A 107 2.07 -7.53 -12.90
CA ILE A 107 2.30 -7.57 -14.35
C ILE A 107 3.66 -6.93 -14.63
N ILE A 108 4.50 -7.63 -15.37
CA ILE A 108 5.86 -7.19 -15.70
C ILE A 108 5.93 -6.87 -17.18
N GLY A 109 6.22 -5.62 -17.50
CA GLY A 109 6.38 -5.14 -18.85
C GLY A 109 7.62 -5.70 -19.55
N LYS A 110 7.63 -5.65 -20.87
CA LYS A 110 8.65 -6.26 -21.74
C LYS A 110 10.07 -5.74 -21.49
N GLU A 111 10.23 -4.44 -21.39
CA GLU A 111 11.54 -3.84 -21.20
C GLU A 111 12.11 -4.10 -19.81
N LEU A 112 11.25 -4.13 -18.79
CA LEU A 112 11.64 -4.50 -17.44
C LEU A 112 12.18 -5.93 -17.38
N ARG A 113 11.52 -6.88 -18.03
CA ARG A 113 11.98 -8.28 -18.07
C ARG A 113 13.36 -8.45 -18.69
N LYS A 114 13.70 -7.63 -19.69
CA LYS A 114 15.00 -7.71 -20.36
C LYS A 114 16.13 -7.18 -19.51
N TYR A 115 15.90 -6.11 -18.78
CA TYR A 115 16.99 -5.33 -18.21
C TYR A 115 17.02 -5.32 -16.69
N LYS A 116 15.88 -5.51 -16.01
CA LYS A 116 15.70 -5.13 -14.59
C LYS A 116 14.86 -6.10 -13.76
N LEU A 117 14.72 -7.35 -14.19
CA LEU A 117 13.90 -8.33 -13.49
C LEU A 117 14.36 -8.59 -12.05
N GLY A 118 15.68 -8.58 -11.81
CA GLY A 118 16.26 -8.77 -10.49
C GLY A 118 15.80 -7.70 -9.49
N ASP A 119 15.85 -6.43 -9.90
CA ASP A 119 15.46 -5.29 -9.07
C ASP A 119 13.96 -5.40 -8.66
N THR A 120 13.14 -5.93 -9.57
CA THR A 120 11.70 -6.14 -9.33
C THR A 120 11.46 -7.20 -8.27
N LEU A 121 12.14 -8.34 -8.38
CA LEU A 121 12.02 -9.42 -7.42
C LEU A 121 12.51 -8.99 -6.04
N GLU A 122 13.64 -8.29 -5.97
CA GLU A 122 14.18 -7.76 -4.72
C GLU A 122 13.20 -6.81 -4.02
N PHE A 123 12.54 -5.93 -4.79
CA PHE A 123 11.54 -5.01 -4.25
C PHE A 123 10.39 -5.75 -3.56
N PHE A 124 9.82 -6.77 -4.21
CA PHE A 124 8.67 -7.48 -3.64
C PHE A 124 9.04 -8.45 -2.52
N VAL A 125 10.22 -9.05 -2.57
CA VAL A 125 10.68 -10.00 -1.54
C VAL A 125 11.26 -9.29 -0.32
N GLY A 126 11.98 -8.17 -0.54
CA GLY A 126 12.79 -7.56 0.51
C GLY A 126 12.16 -6.39 1.25
N ASN A 127 11.39 -5.54 0.57
CA ASN A 127 11.05 -4.21 1.10
C ASN A 127 9.56 -3.94 1.31
N TYR A 128 8.68 -4.76 0.77
CA TYR A 128 7.24 -4.56 0.91
C TYR A 128 6.55 -5.85 1.33
N HIS A 129 5.62 -5.72 2.25
CA HIS A 129 4.71 -6.80 2.65
C HIS A 129 3.78 -7.11 1.47
N SER A 130 4.34 -7.65 0.40
CA SER A 130 3.61 -8.15 -0.73
C SER A 130 2.93 -9.46 -0.34
N HIS A 131 1.76 -9.74 -0.91
CA HIS A 131 1.08 -11.01 -0.65
C HIS A 131 1.94 -12.16 -1.18
N PRO A 132 2.30 -13.15 -0.35
CA PRO A 132 3.25 -14.21 -0.74
C PRO A 132 2.72 -15.13 -1.86
N GLN A 133 1.44 -15.01 -2.20
CA GLN A 133 0.77 -15.80 -3.25
C GLN A 133 0.31 -14.94 -4.43
N ALA A 134 0.92 -13.76 -4.64
CA ALA A 134 0.61 -12.95 -5.80
C ALA A 134 1.01 -13.67 -7.11
N TYR A 135 0.11 -13.65 -8.08
CA TYR A 135 0.41 -14.15 -9.42
C TYR A 135 1.31 -13.16 -10.16
N VAL A 136 2.29 -13.67 -10.88
CA VAL A 136 3.17 -12.86 -11.74
C VAL A 136 2.85 -13.17 -13.19
N ALA A 137 2.49 -12.16 -13.95
CA ALA A 137 2.22 -12.23 -15.37
C ALA A 137 3.22 -11.35 -16.15
N ALA A 138 3.39 -11.69 -17.42
CA ALA A 138 4.23 -10.92 -18.33
C ALA A 138 3.36 -10.26 -19.38
N ALA A 139 3.46 -8.95 -19.53
CA ALA A 139 2.83 -8.22 -20.63
C ALA A 139 3.61 -8.41 -21.93
N GLU A 140 2.94 -8.37 -23.07
CA GLU A 140 3.61 -8.42 -24.38
C GLU A 140 4.42 -7.14 -24.64
N ASP A 141 3.88 -6.00 -24.27
CA ASP A 141 4.54 -4.70 -24.37
C ASP A 141 4.60 -4.00 -23.01
N THR A 142 3.62 -3.18 -22.65
CA THR A 142 3.59 -2.46 -21.38
C THR A 142 2.67 -3.14 -20.37
N ALA A 143 2.99 -2.99 -19.10
CA ALA A 143 2.17 -3.52 -18.02
C ALA A 143 1.04 -2.53 -17.63
N GLU A 144 1.05 -1.34 -18.21
CA GLU A 144 0.05 -0.30 -17.95
C GLU A 144 -1.26 -0.54 -18.71
N GLU A 145 -1.21 -1.21 -19.86
CA GLU A 145 -2.38 -1.56 -20.68
C GLU A 145 -3.20 -2.69 -20.07
#